data_200cf94f43a1656e1efba7ca66a60b2c
#
_entry.id   200cf94f43a1656e1efba7ca66a60b2c
#
_cell.length_a   1.000
_cell.length_b   1.000
_cell.length_c   1.000
_cell.angle_alpha   90.00
_cell.angle_beta   90.00
_cell.angle_gamma   90.00
#
_symmetry.space_group_name_H-M   'P 1'
#
loop_
_entity.id
_entity.type
_entity.pdbx_description
1 polymer ?
#
loop_
_entity_poly.entity_id
_entity_poly.type
_entity_poly.pdbx_seq_one_letter_code
_entity_poly.pdbx_strand_id
1 'polypeptide(L)'
;MAKFLSSLAGFGVTFGSMFKRPVTESYPENPGPVKPRYHGRHQLNRYADGLEKCIGCELCAWACPADAIYVEGADNTEEQRFSPGERYGRVYQINYLRCIGCGLCVEACPTRSLTMTNEYEMADDNRADLILEKHQLLAPLLEGMTPAPHPRAEGSTDADYYRGNITPEGLRLLPISDVTK
;
A
#
# COMPACT_ATOMS: atom_id res chain seq x y z
N MET A 1 -31.47 24.07 -45.66
CA MET A 1 -31.06 25.16 -44.74
C MET A 1 -30.88 24.70 -43.29
N ALA A 2 -31.76 23.87 -42.71
CA ALA A 2 -31.67 23.44 -41.31
C ALA A 2 -30.35 22.68 -40.96
N LYS A 3 -29.86 21.80 -41.85
CA LYS A 3 -28.61 21.04 -41.60
C LYS A 3 -27.34 21.92 -41.60
N PHE A 4 -27.33 23.00 -42.36
CA PHE A 4 -26.21 23.93 -42.41
C PHE A 4 -26.15 24.79 -41.14
N LEU A 5 -27.29 25.20 -40.63
CA LEU A 5 -27.42 25.95 -39.37
C LEU A 5 -27.02 25.09 -38.15
N SER A 6 -27.29 23.78 -38.19
CA SER A 6 -26.88 22.88 -37.09
C SER A 6 -25.37 22.71 -36.99
N SER A 7 -24.65 22.75 -38.13
CA SER A 7 -23.17 22.71 -38.12
C SER A 7 -22.57 23.99 -37.55
N LEU A 8 -23.20 25.15 -37.81
CA LEU A 8 -22.77 26.42 -37.23
C LEU A 8 -23.06 26.54 -35.74
N ALA A 9 -24.10 25.88 -35.25
CA ALA A 9 -24.43 25.87 -33.83
C ALA A 9 -23.32 25.27 -32.96
N GLY A 10 -22.59 24.27 -33.48
CA GLY A 10 -21.44 23.69 -32.83
C GLY A 10 -20.32 24.72 -32.55
N PHE A 11 -20.05 25.61 -33.50
CA PHE A 11 -19.08 26.69 -33.29
C PHE A 11 -19.52 27.69 -32.21
N GLY A 12 -20.84 27.94 -32.11
CA GLY A 12 -21.39 28.78 -31.04
C GLY A 12 -21.16 28.19 -29.64
N VAL A 13 -21.28 26.86 -29.50
CA VAL A 13 -20.97 26.17 -28.21
C VAL A 13 -19.49 26.27 -27.84
N THR A 14 -18.59 26.00 -28.81
CA THR A 14 -17.14 26.10 -28.55
C THR A 14 -16.72 27.53 -28.29
N PHE A 15 -17.22 28.50 -29.00
CA PHE A 15 -17.01 29.93 -28.77
C PHE A 15 -17.48 30.33 -27.36
N GLY A 16 -18.70 29.94 -26.97
CA GLY A 16 -19.24 30.18 -25.63
C GLY A 16 -18.43 29.52 -24.51
N SER A 17 -17.76 28.40 -24.77
CA SER A 17 -16.91 27.74 -23.78
C SER A 17 -15.64 28.52 -23.45
N MET A 18 -15.15 29.36 -24.36
CA MET A 18 -13.97 30.24 -24.12
C MET A 18 -14.19 31.26 -22.99
N PHE A 19 -15.44 31.60 -22.71
CA PHE A 19 -15.82 32.55 -21.65
C PHE A 19 -16.20 31.86 -20.34
N LYS A 20 -16.15 30.52 -20.28
CA LYS A 20 -16.37 29.80 -19.02
C LYS A 20 -15.15 29.83 -18.15
N ARG A 21 -15.36 29.83 -16.82
CA ARG A 21 -14.27 29.73 -15.86
C ARG A 21 -13.48 28.43 -16.11
N PRO A 22 -12.15 28.46 -16.25
CA PRO A 22 -11.34 27.27 -16.42
C PRO A 22 -11.44 26.37 -15.17
N VAL A 23 -11.49 25.05 -15.38
CA VAL A 23 -11.54 24.02 -14.32
C VAL A 23 -10.23 23.24 -14.32
N THR A 24 -9.16 23.86 -14.74
CA THR A 24 -7.82 23.26 -14.79
C THR A 24 -7.10 23.41 -13.45
N GLU A 25 -6.31 22.40 -13.11
CA GLU A 25 -5.40 22.41 -11.97
C GLU A 25 -3.98 22.71 -12.46
N SER A 26 -3.24 23.52 -11.69
CA SER A 26 -1.86 23.88 -12.03
C SER A 26 -0.90 22.84 -11.46
N TYR A 27 -0.87 21.65 -12.07
CA TYR A 27 0.12 20.65 -11.74
C TYR A 27 1.46 20.98 -12.42
N PRO A 28 2.64 20.84 -11.74
CA PRO A 28 2.84 20.31 -10.38
C PRO A 28 2.75 21.35 -9.25
N GLU A 29 2.63 22.64 -9.55
CA GLU A 29 2.72 23.72 -8.55
C GLU A 29 1.59 23.70 -7.52
N ASN A 30 0.41 23.26 -7.94
CA ASN A 30 -0.77 23.15 -7.08
C ASN A 30 -1.57 21.89 -7.42
N PRO A 31 -1.11 20.70 -6.96
CA PRO A 31 -1.81 19.45 -7.23
C PRO A 31 -3.17 19.42 -6.54
N GLY A 32 -4.17 18.89 -7.21
CA GLY A 32 -5.50 18.70 -6.65
C GLY A 32 -5.52 17.71 -5.49
N PRO A 33 -6.50 17.81 -4.57
CA PRO A 33 -6.59 16.93 -3.43
C PRO A 33 -6.90 15.49 -3.86
N VAL A 34 -6.14 14.54 -3.34
CA VAL A 34 -6.37 13.11 -3.56
C VAL A 34 -7.65 12.68 -2.85
N LYS A 35 -8.50 11.91 -3.54
CA LYS A 35 -9.76 11.42 -2.98
C LYS A 35 -9.54 10.42 -1.84
N PRO A 36 -10.41 10.37 -0.81
CA PRO A 36 -10.40 9.30 0.17
C PRO A 36 -10.52 7.94 -0.51
N ARG A 37 -9.79 6.94 -0.02
CA ARG A 37 -9.70 5.58 -0.60
C ARG A 37 -9.11 5.56 -2.01
N TYR A 38 -8.25 6.50 -2.35
CA TYR A 38 -7.48 6.44 -3.58
C TYR A 38 -6.57 5.20 -3.59
N HIS A 39 -6.48 4.54 -4.72
CA HIS A 39 -5.63 3.38 -4.94
C HIS A 39 -4.30 3.84 -5.55
N GLY A 40 -3.40 4.36 -4.72
CA GLY A 40 -2.06 4.76 -5.14
C GLY A 40 -1.04 3.64 -4.98
N ARG A 41 0.20 4.00 -4.68
CA ARG A 41 1.29 3.04 -4.50
C ARG A 41 1.03 2.09 -3.33
N HIS A 42 1.36 0.82 -3.50
CA HIS A 42 1.29 -0.18 -2.43
C HIS A 42 2.34 0.08 -1.35
N GLN A 43 2.01 -0.29 -0.13
CA GLN A 43 2.90 -0.24 1.01
C GLN A 43 2.77 -1.51 1.85
N LEU A 44 3.91 -2.09 2.23
CA LEU A 44 4.01 -3.19 3.18
C LEU A 44 4.18 -2.62 4.58
N ASN A 45 3.20 -2.85 5.44
CA ASN A 45 3.19 -2.28 6.79
C ASN A 45 4.06 -3.07 7.77
N ARG A 46 4.45 -2.38 8.84
CA ARG A 46 5.18 -2.94 9.98
C ARG A 46 4.33 -2.95 11.25
N TYR A 47 4.74 -3.74 12.22
CA TYR A 47 4.26 -3.64 13.59
C TYR A 47 4.96 -2.50 14.31
N ALA A 48 4.49 -2.17 15.52
CA ALA A 48 4.98 -1.04 16.28
C ALA A 48 6.45 -1.16 16.71
N ASP A 49 6.97 -2.36 16.85
CA ASP A 49 8.38 -2.66 17.14
C ASP A 49 9.30 -2.65 15.91
N GLY A 50 8.72 -2.62 14.71
CA GLY A 50 9.45 -2.61 13.44
C GLY A 50 9.42 -3.93 12.67
N LEU A 51 8.93 -5.04 13.25
CA LEU A 51 8.73 -6.29 12.55
C LEU A 51 7.72 -6.13 11.40
N GLU A 52 7.94 -6.88 10.33
CA GLU A 52 7.08 -6.83 9.15
C GLU A 52 5.77 -7.59 9.37
N LYS A 53 4.67 -7.06 8.84
CA LYS A 53 3.37 -7.76 8.87
C LYS A 53 3.25 -8.86 7.82
N CYS A 54 4.11 -8.85 6.80
CA CYS A 54 4.07 -9.83 5.72
C CYS A 54 4.62 -11.18 6.17
N ILE A 55 3.78 -12.21 6.02
CA ILE A 55 4.12 -13.61 6.36
C ILE A 55 4.46 -14.46 5.12
N GLY A 56 4.57 -13.85 3.95
CA GLY A 56 4.91 -14.56 2.72
C GLY A 56 3.91 -15.66 2.32
N CYS A 57 2.61 -15.43 2.55
CA CYS A 57 1.56 -16.43 2.27
C CYS A 57 1.13 -16.50 0.80
N GLU A 58 1.62 -15.59 -0.06
CA GLU A 58 1.37 -15.52 -1.50
C GLU A 58 -0.09 -15.25 -1.92
N LEU A 59 -1.04 -15.13 -0.98
CA LEU A 59 -2.46 -14.90 -1.30
C LEU A 59 -2.70 -13.63 -2.14
N CYS A 60 -1.90 -12.59 -1.95
CA CYS A 60 -1.96 -11.37 -2.75
C CYS A 60 -1.54 -11.60 -4.21
N ALA A 61 -0.57 -12.48 -4.46
CA ALA A 61 -0.18 -12.88 -5.81
C ALA A 61 -1.28 -13.69 -6.50
N TRP A 62 -1.87 -14.66 -5.79
CA TRP A 62 -3.00 -15.46 -6.28
C TRP A 62 -4.26 -14.62 -6.57
N ALA A 63 -4.52 -13.60 -5.77
CA ALA A 63 -5.66 -12.70 -5.96
C ALA A 63 -5.43 -11.67 -7.08
N CYS A 64 -4.23 -11.53 -7.61
CA CYS A 64 -3.90 -10.51 -8.59
C CYS A 64 -4.40 -10.89 -10.00
N PRO A 65 -5.39 -10.19 -10.58
CA PRO A 65 -5.91 -10.53 -11.91
C PRO A 65 -4.94 -10.21 -13.04
N ALA A 66 -3.92 -9.38 -12.78
CA ALA A 66 -2.93 -8.92 -13.75
C ALA A 66 -1.58 -9.64 -13.61
N ASP A 67 -1.46 -10.61 -12.70
CA ASP A 67 -0.22 -11.33 -12.42
C ASP A 67 0.98 -10.37 -12.21
N ALA A 68 0.73 -9.33 -11.42
CA ALA A 68 1.69 -8.23 -11.19
C ALA A 68 2.55 -8.44 -9.94
N ILE A 69 2.22 -9.40 -9.07
CA ILE A 69 2.84 -9.58 -7.76
C ILE A 69 3.60 -10.90 -7.73
N TYR A 70 4.85 -10.84 -7.31
CA TYR A 70 5.68 -12.01 -7.06
C TYR A 70 6.09 -12.03 -5.59
N VAL A 71 5.86 -13.17 -4.93
CA VAL A 71 6.16 -13.35 -3.50
C VAL A 71 6.84 -14.70 -3.29
N GLU A 72 7.89 -14.71 -2.47
CA GLU A 72 8.47 -15.93 -1.91
C GLU A 72 8.51 -15.82 -0.40
N GLY A 73 7.97 -16.82 0.28
CA GLY A 73 8.08 -16.96 1.73
C GLY A 73 9.36 -17.65 2.15
N ALA A 74 9.80 -17.39 3.38
CA ALA A 74 10.83 -18.13 4.07
C ALA A 74 10.50 -18.25 5.56
N ASP A 75 11.16 -19.18 6.24
CA ASP A 75 10.93 -19.42 7.65
C ASP A 75 11.79 -18.47 8.51
N ASN A 76 11.20 -17.96 9.59
CA ASN A 76 11.92 -17.21 10.60
C ASN A 76 12.74 -18.17 11.50
N THR A 77 13.85 -17.67 12.04
CA THR A 77 14.53 -18.31 13.17
C THR A 77 14.22 -17.57 14.47
N GLU A 78 14.47 -18.17 15.62
CA GLU A 78 14.23 -17.51 16.91
C GLU A 78 15.08 -16.25 17.09
N GLU A 79 16.30 -16.26 16.55
CA GLU A 79 17.27 -15.18 16.69
C GLU A 79 17.09 -14.08 15.63
N GLN A 80 16.63 -14.46 14.44
CA GLN A 80 16.46 -13.55 13.29
C GLN A 80 15.03 -13.62 12.76
N ARG A 81 14.18 -12.81 13.35
CA ARG A 81 12.77 -12.71 12.93
C ARG A 81 12.55 -11.46 12.10
N PHE A 82 11.98 -11.64 10.95
CA PHE A 82 11.46 -10.56 10.11
C PHE A 82 9.99 -10.28 10.40
N SER A 83 9.24 -11.30 10.82
CA SER A 83 7.83 -11.20 11.21
C SER A 83 7.60 -11.90 12.55
N PRO A 84 6.47 -11.65 13.26
CA PRO A 84 6.17 -12.32 14.53
C PRO A 84 5.91 -13.80 14.40
N GLY A 85 5.37 -14.25 13.25
CA GLY A 85 5.00 -15.63 12.98
C GLY A 85 6.17 -16.52 12.57
N GLU A 86 5.86 -17.74 12.15
CA GLU A 86 6.86 -18.73 11.71
C GLU A 86 7.49 -18.35 10.36
N ARG A 87 6.77 -17.62 9.51
CA ARG A 87 7.18 -17.28 8.14
C ARG A 87 7.18 -15.78 7.89
N TYR A 88 8.00 -15.36 6.94
CA TYR A 88 8.05 -13.97 6.45
C TYR A 88 8.15 -13.93 4.92
N GLY A 89 7.85 -12.78 4.31
CA GLY A 89 8.08 -12.56 2.88
C GLY A 89 9.56 -12.28 2.61
N ARG A 90 10.28 -13.27 2.09
CA ARG A 90 11.69 -13.13 1.72
C ARG A 90 11.85 -12.24 0.50
N VAL A 91 11.15 -12.58 -0.58
CA VAL A 91 11.06 -11.78 -1.80
C VAL A 91 9.65 -11.24 -1.93
N TYR A 92 9.54 -9.99 -2.29
CA TYR A 92 8.27 -9.37 -2.61
C TYR A 92 8.48 -8.33 -3.69
N GLN A 93 7.79 -8.48 -4.81
CA GLN A 93 7.90 -7.58 -5.95
C GLN A 93 6.52 -7.23 -6.49
N ILE A 94 6.33 -5.99 -6.92
CA ILE A 94 5.16 -5.55 -7.67
C ILE A 94 5.60 -4.91 -8.98
N ASN A 95 5.14 -5.46 -10.08
CA ASN A 95 5.35 -4.89 -11.41
C ASN A 95 4.24 -3.87 -11.71
N TYR A 96 4.53 -2.59 -11.56
CA TYR A 96 3.55 -1.51 -11.79
C TYR A 96 3.19 -1.33 -13.27
N LEU A 97 3.98 -1.89 -14.20
CA LEU A 97 3.62 -1.92 -15.62
C LEU A 97 2.49 -2.92 -15.92
N ARG A 98 2.24 -3.87 -15.00
CA ARG A 98 1.13 -4.82 -15.08
C ARG A 98 -0.01 -4.48 -14.12
N CYS A 99 0.29 -3.85 -12.99
CA CYS A 99 -0.69 -3.53 -11.97
C CYS A 99 -1.78 -2.59 -12.49
N ILE A 100 -3.04 -2.98 -12.28
CA ILE A 100 -4.21 -2.18 -12.68
C ILE A 100 -4.83 -1.38 -11.53
N GLY A 101 -4.22 -1.37 -10.34
CA GLY A 101 -4.68 -0.60 -9.18
C GLY A 101 -6.01 -1.06 -8.57
N CYS A 102 -6.43 -2.30 -8.80
CA CYS A 102 -7.76 -2.79 -8.38
C CYS A 102 -7.92 -2.98 -6.87
N GLY A 103 -6.82 -3.18 -6.11
CA GLY A 103 -6.84 -3.36 -4.65
C GLY A 103 -7.23 -4.75 -4.15
N LEU A 104 -7.51 -5.74 -5.01
CA LEU A 104 -7.88 -7.11 -4.60
C LEU A 104 -6.79 -7.78 -3.74
N CYS A 105 -5.53 -7.47 -3.99
CA CYS A 105 -4.39 -7.94 -3.20
C CYS A 105 -4.43 -7.45 -1.75
N VAL A 106 -4.94 -6.25 -1.52
CA VAL A 106 -5.11 -5.67 -0.17
C VAL A 106 -6.19 -6.43 0.60
N GLU A 107 -7.30 -6.74 -0.05
CA GLU A 107 -8.40 -7.49 0.55
C GLU A 107 -8.03 -8.95 0.83
N ALA A 108 -7.19 -9.55 -0.01
CA ALA A 108 -6.71 -10.93 0.17
C ALA A 108 -5.66 -11.06 1.28
N CYS A 109 -5.09 -9.96 1.79
CA CYS A 109 -4.02 -10.00 2.77
C CYS A 109 -4.54 -10.31 4.19
N PRO A 110 -4.26 -11.50 4.78
CA PRO A 110 -4.82 -11.89 6.07
C PRO A 110 -4.25 -11.06 7.24
N THR A 111 -3.02 -10.59 7.14
CA THR A 111 -2.36 -9.82 8.20
C THR A 111 -2.50 -8.31 8.04
N ARG A 112 -3.21 -7.85 7.01
CA ARG A 112 -3.28 -6.43 6.63
C ARG A 112 -1.89 -5.79 6.47
N SER A 113 -0.95 -6.59 6.00
CA SER A 113 0.40 -6.10 5.68
C SER A 113 0.37 -5.15 4.51
N LEU A 114 -0.40 -5.48 3.47
CA LEU A 114 -0.47 -4.71 2.24
C LEU A 114 -1.59 -3.67 2.32
N THR A 115 -1.26 -2.44 2.05
CA THR A 115 -2.21 -1.31 1.91
C THR A 115 -1.84 -0.48 0.70
N MET A 116 -2.76 0.40 0.27
CA MET A 116 -2.49 1.38 -0.78
C MET A 116 -2.40 2.78 -0.15
N THR A 117 -1.44 3.56 -0.61
CA THR A 117 -1.20 4.94 -0.17
C THR A 117 -1.91 5.93 -1.07
N ASN A 118 -1.77 7.21 -0.79
CA ASN A 118 -2.24 8.29 -1.66
C ASN A 118 -1.17 8.74 -2.66
N GLU A 119 -0.02 8.07 -2.72
CA GLU A 119 1.04 8.38 -3.67
C GLU A 119 0.65 7.93 -5.07
N TYR A 120 0.66 8.85 -6.03
CA TYR A 120 0.30 8.61 -7.43
C TYR A 120 1.41 9.00 -8.41
N GLU A 121 2.43 9.71 -7.94
CA GLU A 121 3.56 10.14 -8.75
C GLU A 121 4.57 9.01 -8.90
N MET A 122 4.31 8.10 -9.85
CA MET A 122 5.10 6.89 -10.09
C MET A 122 5.65 6.83 -11.51
N ALA A 123 5.70 7.98 -12.20
CA ALA A 123 6.26 8.02 -13.55
C ALA A 123 7.78 7.91 -13.50
N ASP A 124 8.33 7.07 -14.36
CA ASP A 124 9.77 6.88 -14.51
C ASP A 124 10.12 6.69 -15.99
N ASP A 125 11.35 6.96 -16.38
CA ASP A 125 11.86 6.79 -17.75
C ASP A 125 12.42 5.38 -18.01
N ASN A 126 12.64 4.59 -16.95
CA ASN A 126 13.15 3.24 -17.01
C ASN A 126 12.07 2.22 -16.55
N ARG A 127 11.81 1.22 -17.40
CA ARG A 127 10.84 0.15 -17.08
C ARG A 127 11.23 -0.71 -15.87
N ALA A 128 12.52 -0.88 -15.60
CA ALA A 128 12.99 -1.68 -14.48
C ALA A 128 12.67 -1.02 -13.14
N ASP A 129 12.70 0.29 -13.06
CA ASP A 129 12.44 1.05 -11.83
C ASP A 129 10.95 1.03 -11.43
N LEU A 130 10.06 0.63 -12.36
CA LEU A 130 8.65 0.38 -12.09
C LEU A 130 8.35 -1.06 -11.62
N ILE A 131 9.38 -1.87 -11.39
CA ILE A 131 9.28 -3.14 -10.67
C ILE A 131 9.78 -2.89 -9.26
N LEU A 132 8.84 -2.52 -8.36
CA LEU A 132 9.18 -2.19 -6.98
C LEU A 132 9.45 -3.47 -6.17
N GLU A 133 10.59 -3.47 -5.51
CA GLU A 133 11.00 -4.55 -4.62
C GLU A 133 10.55 -4.31 -3.17
N LYS A 134 10.68 -5.34 -2.34
CA LYS A 134 10.26 -5.33 -0.95
C LYS A 134 10.77 -4.12 -0.18
N HIS A 135 12.05 -3.76 -0.31
CA HIS A 135 12.65 -2.66 0.42
C HIS A 135 12.06 -1.28 0.07
N GLN A 136 11.60 -1.12 -1.18
CA GLN A 136 10.93 0.09 -1.65
C GLN A 136 9.46 0.15 -1.22
N LEU A 137 8.84 -1.02 -1.03
CA LEU A 137 7.44 -1.16 -0.64
C LEU A 137 7.24 -1.10 0.88
N LEU A 138 8.28 -1.39 1.68
CA LEU A 138 8.19 -1.37 3.13
C LEU A 138 7.91 0.04 3.66
N ALA A 139 7.00 0.12 4.63
CA ALA A 139 6.74 1.34 5.37
C ALA A 139 8.03 1.86 6.02
N PRO A 140 8.26 3.19 6.04
CA PRO A 140 9.39 3.77 6.74
C PRO A 140 9.36 3.40 8.21
N LEU A 141 10.53 3.30 8.82
CA LEU A 141 10.65 3.13 10.27
C LEU A 141 10.25 4.42 10.97
N LEU A 142 9.36 4.31 11.93
CA LEU A 142 8.97 5.41 12.79
C LEU A 142 9.87 5.47 14.02
N GLU A 143 9.78 6.57 14.76
CA GLU A 143 10.52 6.74 16.02
C GLU A 143 10.19 5.60 17.01
N GLY A 144 11.23 5.00 17.58
CA GLY A 144 11.10 3.85 18.48
C GLY A 144 11.05 2.47 17.80
N MET A 145 10.93 2.40 16.47
CA MET A 145 10.96 1.12 15.75
C MET A 145 12.39 0.64 15.50
N THR A 146 12.63 -0.65 15.70
CA THR A 146 13.87 -1.32 15.36
C THR A 146 13.76 -2.00 14.00
N PRO A 147 14.71 -1.85 13.08
CA PRO A 147 14.66 -2.55 11.80
C PRO A 147 14.77 -4.07 11.98
N ALA A 148 13.90 -4.82 11.28
CA ALA A 148 14.02 -6.28 11.23
C ALA A 148 15.33 -6.69 10.50
N PRO A 149 15.99 -7.81 10.87
CA PRO A 149 15.50 -8.83 11.81
C PRO A 149 15.84 -8.52 13.28
N HIS A 150 14.92 -8.85 14.17
CA HIS A 150 15.17 -8.83 15.63
C HIS A 150 14.21 -9.84 16.33
N PRO A 151 14.48 -10.30 17.55
CA PRO A 151 13.58 -11.18 18.28
C PRO A 151 12.24 -10.49 18.57
N ARG A 152 11.21 -11.26 18.87
CA ARG A 152 9.91 -10.73 19.34
C ARG A 152 10.10 -9.98 20.66
N ALA A 153 9.19 -9.05 20.95
CA ALA A 153 9.13 -8.42 22.26
C ALA A 153 9.05 -9.48 23.36
N GLU A 154 9.81 -9.28 24.44
CA GLU A 154 9.91 -10.26 25.53
C GLU A 154 8.52 -10.59 26.11
N GLY A 155 8.25 -11.88 26.31
CA GLY A 155 6.97 -12.37 26.83
C GLY A 155 5.78 -12.31 25.84
N SER A 156 5.98 -11.83 24.61
CA SER A 156 4.91 -11.75 23.60
C SER A 156 4.75 -13.03 22.80
N THR A 157 3.55 -13.23 22.31
CA THR A 157 3.17 -14.25 21.33
C THR A 157 2.87 -13.60 19.97
N ASP A 158 2.80 -14.38 18.90
CA ASP A 158 2.36 -13.91 17.59
C ASP A 158 0.93 -13.33 17.64
N ALA A 159 0.07 -13.91 18.49
CA ALA A 159 -1.30 -13.44 18.70
C ALA A 159 -1.36 -12.00 19.25
N ASP A 160 -0.40 -11.58 20.06
CA ASP A 160 -0.34 -10.24 20.61
C ASP A 160 -0.05 -9.19 19.53
N TYR A 161 0.77 -9.54 18.56
CA TYR A 161 1.01 -8.70 17.37
C TYR A 161 -0.27 -8.52 16.56
N TYR A 162 -0.99 -9.60 16.28
CA TYR A 162 -2.24 -9.54 15.50
C TYR A 162 -3.35 -8.77 16.22
N ARG A 163 -3.37 -8.78 17.56
CA ARG A 163 -4.31 -8.00 18.38
C ARG A 163 -3.90 -6.53 18.56
N GLY A 164 -2.67 -6.17 18.18
CA GLY A 164 -2.18 -4.80 18.35
C GLY A 164 -1.72 -4.46 19.76
N ASN A 165 -1.33 -5.48 20.56
CA ASN A 165 -0.86 -5.31 21.93
C ASN A 165 0.60 -4.88 22.04
N ILE A 166 1.30 -4.79 20.92
CA ILE A 166 2.73 -4.43 20.86
C ILE A 166 2.88 -2.93 20.69
N THR A 167 3.75 -2.33 21.49
CA THR A 167 4.22 -0.95 21.40
C THR A 167 5.69 -0.94 20.99
N PRO A 168 6.28 0.21 20.62
CA PRO A 168 7.72 0.30 20.35
C PRO A 168 8.59 -0.13 21.54
N GLU A 169 8.09 0.03 22.78
CA GLU A 169 8.78 -0.32 24.01
C GLU A 169 8.58 -1.80 24.41
N GLY A 170 7.73 -2.55 23.70
CA GLY A 170 7.45 -3.95 23.97
C GLY A 170 5.96 -4.29 24.11
N LEU A 171 5.67 -5.33 24.90
CA LEU A 171 4.30 -5.82 25.10
C LEU A 171 3.48 -4.84 25.96
N ARG A 172 2.36 -4.34 25.44
CA ARG A 172 1.39 -3.60 26.20
C ARG A 172 0.49 -4.56 26.97
N LEU A 173 0.58 -4.55 28.29
CA LEU A 173 -0.36 -5.26 29.15
C LEU A 173 -1.72 -4.57 29.10
N LEU A 174 -2.71 -5.19 28.46
CA LEU A 174 -4.08 -4.71 28.49
C LEU A 174 -4.65 -4.89 29.92
N PRO A 175 -5.34 -3.90 30.47
CA PRO A 175 -6.07 -4.09 31.72
C PRO A 175 -7.12 -5.18 31.55
N ILE A 176 -7.29 -6.05 32.55
CA ILE A 176 -8.15 -7.25 32.54
C ILE A 176 -9.62 -6.90 32.16
N SER A 177 -10.04 -5.65 32.31
CA SER A 177 -11.38 -5.16 31.96
C SER A 177 -11.74 -5.20 30.47
N ASP A 178 -10.76 -5.30 29.55
CA ASP A 178 -11.02 -5.24 28.10
C ASP A 178 -11.14 -6.63 27.43
N VAL A 179 -10.98 -7.71 28.19
CA VAL A 179 -11.02 -9.10 27.66
C VAL A 179 -12.45 -9.66 27.60
N THR A 180 -13.46 -8.94 28.11
CA THR A 180 -14.86 -9.41 28.23
C THR A 180 -15.87 -8.62 27.38
N LYS A 181 -15.45 -8.15 26.18
CA LYS A 181 -16.42 -7.60 25.22
C LYS A 181 -16.31 -8.25 23.86
#